data_c7f4f997c347398101843d84ea32fe78
#
_entry.id   c7f4f997c347398101843d84ea32fe78
#
_cell.length_a   1.000
_cell.length_b   1.000
_cell.length_c   1.000
_cell.angle_alpha   90.00
_cell.angle_beta   90.00
_cell.angle_gamma   90.00
#
_symmetry.space_group_name_H-M   'P 1'
#
loop_
_entity.id
_entity.type
_entity.pdbx_description
1 polymer ?
#
loop_
_entity_poly.entity_id
_entity_poly.type
_entity_poly.pdbx_seq_one_letter_code
_entity_poly.pdbx_strand_id
1 'polypeptide(L)'
;MWAYRGQPKVRNSLEQSENISLVLQPRKMSTRKLSKVALLCALLAPASAYYAVPRIACSTATAVLLRSPSAVAALPANEKCSFVLLAGGSGSRMKADRPKQFLDLLGKPVLQWDLELLLSIEGIDRIVLVISEEFRQLPFLEKFKSDKRLVFAQPGKERQNSVENGLAGIADDCTLVAIHDAARPLVTLDAIERCFADAAAHDAAVLAVPCKPTIKESNDGKFVLRTLDRSKLWDIQTPQILRPQMLRDGFVNANQKKLAVTDDVSVVELMGKPVKLTVGEYTNLKLTTPEDMIIAETILKDRGERRQRSLLGMLKGLLRRK
;
A
#
# COMPACT_ATOMS: atom_id res chain seq x y z
N MET A 1 -25.11 15.45 -56.43
CA MET A 1 -24.80 14.95 -57.79
C MET A 1 -23.48 14.23 -57.72
N TRP A 2 -23.43 12.96 -58.24
CA TRP A 2 -22.40 11.94 -58.29
C TRP A 2 -22.32 11.08 -56.99
N ALA A 3 -22.96 9.96 -56.87
CA ALA A 3 -23.14 8.63 -57.51
C ALA A 3 -21.88 7.73 -57.27
N TYR A 4 -22.05 6.81 -56.38
CA TYR A 4 -22.15 5.33 -56.38
C TYR A 4 -21.24 4.57 -57.34
N ARG A 5 -20.44 3.65 -56.81
CA ARG A 5 -20.15 2.25 -57.18
C ARG A 5 -18.89 1.80 -56.43
N GLY A 6 -18.72 0.61 -55.86
CA GLY A 6 -19.44 -0.63 -55.92
C GLY A 6 -18.62 -1.63 -55.06
N GLN A 7 -19.29 -2.50 -54.35
CA GLN A 7 -18.68 -3.62 -53.60
C GLN A 7 -18.33 -4.79 -54.51
N PRO A 8 -17.38 -5.64 -54.14
CA PRO A 8 -17.48 -7.05 -54.47
C PRO A 8 -17.77 -7.89 -53.22
N LYS A 9 -18.76 -8.77 -53.37
CA LYS A 9 -19.10 -9.91 -52.57
C LYS A 9 -17.91 -10.87 -52.52
N VAL A 10 -17.53 -11.34 -51.32
CA VAL A 10 -16.77 -12.59 -51.19
C VAL A 10 -17.58 -13.54 -50.33
N ARG A 11 -17.71 -14.73 -50.94
CA ARG A 11 -18.50 -15.90 -50.55
C ARG A 11 -18.07 -16.45 -49.17
N ASN A 12 -19.10 -16.96 -48.46
CA ASN A 12 -18.99 -17.94 -47.39
C ASN A 12 -18.24 -19.21 -47.87
N SER A 13 -17.26 -19.65 -47.08
CA SER A 13 -16.89 -21.07 -46.98
C SER A 13 -16.84 -21.40 -45.47
N LEU A 14 -17.94 -22.01 -45.02
CA LEU A 14 -17.97 -22.85 -43.85
C LEU A 14 -17.19 -24.12 -44.18
N GLU A 15 -16.21 -24.46 -43.37
CA GLU A 15 -15.92 -25.87 -43.10
C GLU A 15 -14.97 -26.00 -41.91
N GLN A 16 -15.51 -26.64 -40.89
CA GLN A 16 -14.89 -27.63 -39.99
C GLN A 16 -13.65 -27.17 -39.17
N SER A 17 -13.91 -26.78 -37.95
CA SER A 17 -12.95 -27.03 -36.88
C SER A 17 -13.57 -28.04 -35.90
N GLU A 18 -13.03 -29.22 -35.91
CA GLU A 18 -13.33 -30.34 -35.04
C GLU A 18 -13.14 -29.95 -33.58
N ASN A 19 -14.21 -30.14 -32.78
CA ASN A 19 -14.20 -30.12 -31.33
C ASN A 19 -13.35 -31.29 -30.79
N ILE A 20 -12.10 -31.05 -30.42
CA ILE A 20 -11.35 -31.98 -29.57
C ILE A 20 -11.74 -31.69 -28.12
N SER A 21 -12.80 -32.30 -27.64
CA SER A 21 -13.10 -32.45 -26.24
C SER A 21 -12.12 -33.41 -25.58
N LEU A 22 -11.02 -32.92 -25.06
CA LEU A 22 -10.16 -33.69 -24.16
C LEU A 22 -10.85 -33.85 -22.81
N VAL A 23 -11.59 -34.94 -22.65
CA VAL A 23 -12.09 -35.42 -21.36
C VAL A 23 -10.89 -35.92 -20.56
N LEU A 24 -10.30 -35.06 -19.76
CA LEU A 24 -9.30 -35.46 -18.77
C LEU A 24 -10.01 -36.13 -17.59
N GLN A 25 -10.01 -37.45 -17.57
CA GLN A 25 -10.35 -38.20 -16.36
C GLN A 25 -9.37 -37.88 -15.23
N PRO A 26 -9.80 -37.66 -13.99
CA PRO A 26 -8.93 -37.30 -12.87
C PRO A 26 -8.11 -38.51 -12.42
N ARG A 27 -6.96 -38.76 -13.02
CA ARG A 27 -5.95 -39.63 -12.41
C ARG A 27 -5.40 -38.88 -11.19
N LYS A 28 -5.42 -39.51 -10.00
CA LYS A 28 -4.81 -39.05 -8.75
C LYS A 28 -3.33 -38.70 -9.01
N MET A 29 -3.03 -37.44 -9.26
CA MET A 29 -1.66 -36.95 -9.36
C MET A 29 -1.11 -36.71 -7.95
N SER A 30 0.09 -37.21 -7.70
CA SER A 30 0.83 -36.99 -6.46
C SER A 30 0.96 -35.48 -6.18
N THR A 31 0.77 -35.09 -4.91
CA THR A 31 0.90 -33.70 -4.42
C THR A 31 2.19 -33.00 -4.84
N ARG A 32 3.29 -33.77 -5.07
CA ARG A 32 4.55 -33.25 -5.64
C ARG A 32 4.48 -32.77 -7.10
N LYS A 33 3.54 -33.31 -7.93
CA LYS A 33 3.36 -32.87 -9.33
C LYS A 33 2.47 -31.64 -9.42
N LEU A 34 1.50 -31.47 -8.55
CA LEU A 34 0.63 -30.29 -8.48
C LEU A 34 1.40 -29.02 -8.12
N SER A 35 2.37 -29.11 -7.20
CA SER A 35 3.21 -27.95 -6.83
C SER A 35 4.09 -27.46 -7.98
N LYS A 36 4.53 -28.37 -8.88
CA LYS A 36 5.36 -28.01 -10.06
C LYS A 36 4.56 -27.33 -11.15
N VAL A 37 3.31 -27.73 -11.39
CA VAL A 37 2.44 -27.11 -12.40
C VAL A 37 2.00 -25.74 -11.95
N ALA A 38 1.62 -25.54 -10.66
CA ALA A 38 1.30 -24.25 -10.11
C ALA A 38 2.49 -23.27 -10.17
N LEU A 39 3.70 -23.77 -9.94
CA LEU A 39 4.92 -22.98 -10.04
C LEU A 39 5.24 -22.57 -11.49
N LEU A 40 4.98 -23.46 -12.46
CA LEU A 40 5.18 -23.16 -13.87
C LEU A 40 4.18 -22.14 -14.41
N CYS A 41 2.91 -22.21 -13.98
CA CYS A 41 1.89 -21.23 -14.33
C CYS A 41 2.19 -19.83 -13.74
N ALA A 42 2.76 -19.76 -12.53
CA ALA A 42 3.19 -18.50 -11.93
C ALA A 42 4.35 -17.81 -12.67
N LEU A 43 5.20 -18.59 -13.37
CA LEU A 43 6.37 -18.08 -14.10
C LEU A 43 6.04 -17.57 -15.50
N LEU A 44 4.94 -18.04 -16.10
CA LEU A 44 4.53 -17.68 -17.46
C LEU A 44 3.55 -16.49 -17.49
N ALA A 45 3.11 -15.99 -16.34
CA ALA A 45 2.23 -14.82 -16.25
C ALA A 45 3.03 -13.53 -16.48
N PRO A 46 2.51 -12.58 -17.30
CA PRO A 46 3.15 -11.27 -17.48
C PRO A 46 3.24 -10.51 -16.17
N ALA A 47 4.21 -9.61 -16.03
CA ALA A 47 4.52 -8.88 -14.79
C ALA A 47 3.31 -8.18 -14.16
N SER A 48 2.32 -7.78 -14.95
CA SER A 48 1.05 -7.20 -14.49
C SER A 48 0.10 -8.19 -13.81
N ALA A 49 0.29 -9.50 -14.01
CA ALA A 49 -0.59 -10.54 -13.44
C ALA A 49 -0.10 -11.08 -12.09
N TYR A 50 1.08 -10.68 -11.62
CA TYR A 50 1.66 -11.20 -10.36
C TYR A 50 0.95 -10.74 -9.08
N TYR A 51 0.08 -9.74 -9.19
CA TYR A 51 -0.73 -9.26 -8.05
C TYR A 51 -2.17 -9.78 -8.04
N ALA A 52 -2.58 -10.50 -9.10
CA ALA A 52 -3.92 -11.06 -9.24
C ALA A 52 -3.85 -12.60 -9.30
N VAL A 53 -3.37 -13.24 -8.22
CA VAL A 53 -3.58 -14.69 -8.06
C VAL A 53 -4.97 -14.89 -7.47
N PRO A 54 -5.91 -15.56 -8.18
CA PRO A 54 -7.18 -15.92 -7.59
C PRO A 54 -6.92 -16.79 -6.34
N ARG A 55 -7.71 -16.60 -5.29
CA ARG A 55 -7.76 -17.49 -4.12
C ARG A 55 -8.25 -18.89 -4.54
N ILE A 56 -7.44 -19.64 -5.23
CA ILE A 56 -7.57 -21.09 -5.27
C ILE A 56 -6.84 -21.55 -4.02
N ALA A 57 -7.55 -22.28 -3.15
CA ALA A 57 -7.08 -22.81 -1.88
C ALA A 57 -5.63 -23.30 -1.98
N CYS A 58 -4.70 -22.43 -1.67
CA CYS A 58 -3.28 -22.73 -1.63
C CYS A 58 -2.97 -23.02 -0.17
N SER A 59 -2.58 -24.27 0.09
CA SER A 59 -2.13 -24.68 1.42
C SER A 59 -1.04 -23.72 1.91
N THR A 60 -0.99 -23.50 3.21
CA THR A 60 -0.04 -22.67 3.96
C THR A 60 1.43 -22.73 3.48
N ALA A 61 1.83 -23.80 2.79
CA ALA A 61 3.17 -23.98 2.24
C ALA A 61 3.52 -23.04 1.06
N THR A 62 2.55 -22.53 0.30
CA THR A 62 2.83 -21.65 -0.86
C THR A 62 2.92 -20.18 -0.45
N ALA A 63 2.22 -19.78 0.61
CA ALA A 63 2.34 -18.43 1.19
C ALA A 63 3.73 -18.22 1.81
N VAL A 64 4.31 -19.26 2.43
CA VAL A 64 5.66 -19.22 3.03
C VAL A 64 6.77 -19.08 1.96
N LEU A 65 6.58 -19.60 0.75
CA LEU A 65 7.58 -19.51 -0.33
C LEU A 65 7.66 -18.12 -0.99
N LEU A 66 6.71 -17.23 -0.75
CA LEU A 66 6.71 -15.87 -1.28
C LEU A 66 7.32 -14.84 -0.32
N ARG A 67 7.68 -15.25 0.88
CA ARG A 67 8.43 -14.42 1.83
C ARG A 67 9.93 -14.57 1.58
N SER A 68 10.68 -13.47 1.53
CA SER A 68 12.14 -13.50 1.58
C SER A 68 12.58 -14.06 2.96
N PRO A 69 13.75 -14.75 3.07
CA PRO A 69 14.19 -15.40 4.30
C PRO A 69 14.83 -14.44 5.33
N SER A 70 14.39 -13.20 5.43
CA SER A 70 14.63 -12.38 6.62
C SER A 70 13.59 -12.78 7.66
N ALA A 71 13.99 -12.95 8.91
CA ALA A 71 13.08 -13.25 10.02
C ALA A 71 11.90 -12.29 9.97
N VAL A 72 10.75 -12.78 9.50
CA VAL A 72 9.56 -11.97 9.30
C VAL A 72 9.04 -11.62 10.68
N ALA A 73 9.18 -10.38 11.09
CA ALA A 73 8.44 -9.85 12.19
C ALA A 73 6.97 -9.84 11.76
N ALA A 74 6.18 -10.79 12.23
CA ALA A 74 4.72 -10.72 12.12
C ALA A 74 4.21 -9.54 12.96
N LEU A 75 3.00 -9.05 12.67
CA LEU A 75 2.36 -8.09 13.56
C LEU A 75 2.34 -8.63 15.00
N PRO A 76 2.46 -7.78 16.03
CA PRO A 76 2.53 -8.23 17.41
C PRO A 76 1.31 -9.09 17.78
N ALA A 77 1.54 -10.33 18.16
CA ALA A 77 0.48 -11.34 18.33
C ALA A 77 -0.59 -10.98 19.38
N ASN A 78 -0.25 -10.12 20.33
CA ASN A 78 -1.14 -9.69 21.41
C ASN A 78 -1.84 -8.35 21.12
N GLU A 79 -1.65 -7.79 19.93
CA GLU A 79 -2.22 -6.51 19.54
C GLU A 79 -3.34 -6.68 18.50
N LYS A 80 -4.38 -5.89 18.63
CA LYS A 80 -5.47 -5.73 17.66
C LYS A 80 -5.17 -4.54 16.77
N CYS A 81 -4.85 -4.78 15.52
CA CYS A 81 -4.29 -3.78 14.63
C CYS A 81 -5.31 -3.32 13.59
N SER A 82 -5.48 -2.00 13.46
CA SER A 82 -6.29 -1.39 12.40
C SER A 82 -5.49 -0.37 11.62
N PHE A 83 -5.89 -0.12 10.37
CA PHE A 83 -5.37 0.97 9.55
C PHE A 83 -6.44 2.04 9.30
N VAL A 84 -6.02 3.30 9.30
CA VAL A 84 -6.75 4.43 8.71
C VAL A 84 -5.97 4.89 7.49
N LEU A 85 -6.47 4.59 6.30
CA LEU A 85 -5.86 4.93 5.02
C LEU A 85 -6.48 6.21 4.47
N LEU A 86 -5.72 7.30 4.45
CA LEU A 86 -6.19 8.63 4.10
C LEU A 86 -6.12 8.86 2.58
N ALA A 87 -7.28 8.87 1.92
CA ALA A 87 -7.45 9.08 0.48
C ALA A 87 -8.37 10.27 0.13
N GLY A 88 -8.60 11.19 1.06
CA GLY A 88 -9.50 12.34 0.86
C GLY A 88 -8.85 13.61 0.30
N GLY A 89 -7.53 13.65 0.11
CA GLY A 89 -6.82 14.84 -0.34
C GLY A 89 -7.06 15.18 -1.82
N SER A 90 -7.23 16.47 -2.14
CA SER A 90 -7.44 16.95 -3.53
C SER A 90 -6.22 16.80 -4.44
N GLY A 91 -5.01 16.81 -3.88
CA GLY A 91 -3.78 16.67 -4.67
C GLY A 91 -3.46 17.86 -5.58
N SER A 92 -3.85 19.07 -5.23
CA SER A 92 -3.75 20.29 -6.06
C SER A 92 -2.37 20.54 -6.69
N ARG A 93 -1.28 20.16 -6.01
CA ARG A 93 0.10 20.29 -6.51
C ARG A 93 0.42 19.38 -7.71
N MET A 94 -0.36 18.34 -7.94
CA MET A 94 -0.19 17.43 -9.08
C MET A 94 -0.63 18.05 -10.41
N LYS A 95 -1.42 19.14 -10.37
CA LYS A 95 -1.99 19.79 -11.57
C LYS A 95 -2.72 18.82 -12.51
N ALA A 96 -3.32 17.75 -11.96
CA ALA A 96 -4.04 16.73 -12.70
C ALA A 96 -5.56 16.97 -12.64
N ASP A 97 -6.30 16.33 -13.52
CA ASP A 97 -7.76 16.39 -13.67
C ASP A 97 -8.51 15.65 -12.55
N ARG A 98 -7.79 14.86 -11.76
CA ARG A 98 -8.34 14.04 -10.66
C ARG A 98 -7.38 13.99 -9.47
N PRO A 99 -7.87 13.64 -8.27
CA PRO A 99 -7.02 13.48 -7.09
C PRO A 99 -5.89 12.47 -7.31
N LYS A 100 -4.70 12.78 -6.79
CA LYS A 100 -3.45 12.04 -7.04
C LYS A 100 -3.50 10.55 -6.71
N GLN A 101 -4.29 10.17 -5.70
CA GLN A 101 -4.47 8.77 -5.30
C GLN A 101 -5.19 7.91 -6.34
N PHE A 102 -5.80 8.54 -7.35
CA PHE A 102 -6.48 7.87 -8.46
C PHE A 102 -5.71 7.95 -9.78
N LEU A 103 -4.53 8.61 -9.79
CA LEU A 103 -3.66 8.63 -10.96
C LEU A 103 -3.09 7.23 -11.20
N ASP A 104 -2.87 6.92 -12.49
CA ASP A 104 -2.25 5.65 -12.87
C ASP A 104 -0.78 5.60 -12.48
N LEU A 105 -0.37 4.50 -11.88
CA LEU A 105 1.00 4.15 -11.55
C LEU A 105 1.26 2.71 -12.00
N LEU A 106 1.87 2.54 -13.17
CA LEU A 106 2.12 1.23 -13.78
C LEU A 106 0.85 0.38 -14.00
N GLY A 107 -0.19 1.00 -14.58
CA GLY A 107 -1.45 0.33 -14.93
C GLY A 107 -2.40 0.11 -13.75
N LYS A 108 -2.15 0.75 -12.61
CA LYS A 108 -3.01 0.71 -11.41
C LYS A 108 -3.13 2.10 -10.79
N PRO A 109 -4.29 2.49 -10.24
CA PRO A 109 -4.39 3.67 -9.40
C PRO A 109 -3.41 3.61 -8.21
N VAL A 110 -2.82 4.75 -7.84
CA VAL A 110 -1.90 4.84 -6.68
C VAL A 110 -2.49 4.17 -5.44
N LEU A 111 -3.75 4.48 -5.08
CA LEU A 111 -4.44 3.89 -3.93
C LEU A 111 -4.53 2.36 -3.99
N GLN A 112 -4.57 1.78 -5.18
CA GLN A 112 -4.68 0.34 -5.34
C GLN A 112 -3.43 -0.41 -4.83
N TRP A 113 -2.25 0.20 -4.94
CA TRP A 113 -1.01 -0.36 -4.41
C TRP A 113 -1.06 -0.50 -2.89
N ASP A 114 -1.54 0.53 -2.17
CA ASP A 114 -1.71 0.47 -0.73
C ASP A 114 -2.75 -0.57 -0.32
N LEU A 115 -3.93 -0.60 -0.97
CA LEU A 115 -4.97 -1.56 -0.65
C LEU A 115 -4.51 -3.01 -0.87
N GLU A 116 -3.81 -3.29 -1.97
CA GLU A 116 -3.26 -4.63 -2.24
C GLU A 116 -2.23 -5.05 -1.18
N LEU A 117 -1.37 -4.12 -0.75
CA LEU A 117 -0.40 -4.38 0.31
C LEU A 117 -1.11 -4.60 1.65
N LEU A 118 -1.93 -3.66 2.11
CA LEU A 118 -2.55 -3.70 3.43
C LEU A 118 -3.48 -4.90 3.60
N LEU A 119 -4.28 -5.22 2.57
CA LEU A 119 -5.16 -6.40 2.59
C LEU A 119 -4.39 -7.73 2.52
N SER A 120 -3.12 -7.73 2.11
CA SER A 120 -2.26 -8.91 2.14
C SER A 120 -1.65 -9.20 3.52
N ILE A 121 -1.73 -8.24 4.46
CA ILE A 121 -1.17 -8.40 5.81
C ILE A 121 -2.13 -9.22 6.66
N GLU A 122 -1.64 -10.35 7.18
CA GLU A 122 -2.34 -11.13 8.18
C GLU A 122 -2.26 -10.43 9.54
N GLY A 123 -3.35 -10.48 10.34
CA GLY A 123 -3.41 -9.83 11.65
C GLY A 123 -3.89 -8.37 11.63
N ILE A 124 -4.26 -7.82 10.46
CA ILE A 124 -5.02 -6.56 10.39
C ILE A 124 -6.51 -6.88 10.54
N ASP A 125 -7.13 -6.34 11.58
CA ASP A 125 -8.55 -6.55 11.88
C ASP A 125 -9.44 -5.65 11.01
N ARG A 126 -9.02 -4.40 10.74
CA ARG A 126 -9.79 -3.45 9.95
C ARG A 126 -8.92 -2.46 9.19
N ILE A 127 -9.36 -2.09 8.01
CA ILE A 127 -8.80 -1.03 7.18
C ILE A 127 -9.92 -0.03 6.90
N VAL A 128 -9.80 1.16 7.48
CA VAL A 128 -10.74 2.26 7.27
C VAL A 128 -10.21 3.13 6.15
N LEU A 129 -10.82 3.03 4.98
CA LEU A 129 -10.48 3.88 3.84
C LEU A 129 -11.26 5.18 3.94
N VAL A 130 -10.54 6.27 4.24
CA VAL A 130 -11.11 7.62 4.31
C VAL A 130 -11.13 8.22 2.91
N ILE A 131 -12.31 8.19 2.28
CA ILE A 131 -12.52 8.58 0.88
C ILE A 131 -13.90 9.17 0.68
N SER A 132 -14.02 10.21 -0.17
CA SER A 132 -15.31 10.82 -0.50
C SER A 132 -16.24 9.81 -1.17
N GLU A 133 -17.53 9.94 -0.90
CA GLU A 133 -18.54 8.98 -1.36
C GLU A 133 -18.57 8.80 -2.87
N GLU A 134 -18.39 9.88 -3.61
CA GLU A 134 -18.32 9.91 -5.07
C GLU A 134 -17.26 8.97 -5.66
N PHE A 135 -16.14 8.73 -4.94
CA PHE A 135 -15.06 7.86 -5.40
C PHE A 135 -15.20 6.40 -4.92
N ARG A 136 -16.17 6.08 -4.04
CA ARG A 136 -16.36 4.70 -3.52
C ARG A 136 -16.87 3.73 -4.59
N GLN A 137 -17.37 4.24 -5.71
CA GLN A 137 -17.88 3.45 -6.82
C GLN A 137 -16.85 3.25 -7.95
N LEU A 138 -15.60 3.68 -7.76
CA LEU A 138 -14.56 3.49 -8.77
C LEU A 138 -14.36 1.98 -9.06
N PRO A 139 -14.29 1.57 -10.34
CA PRO A 139 -14.29 0.15 -10.73
C PRO A 139 -13.19 -0.68 -10.06
N PHE A 140 -12.01 -0.09 -9.83
CA PHE A 140 -10.90 -0.80 -9.20
C PHE A 140 -11.16 -1.16 -7.71
N LEU A 141 -12.10 -0.46 -7.03
CA LEU A 141 -12.45 -0.74 -5.63
C LEU A 141 -13.39 -1.95 -5.49
N GLU A 142 -14.14 -2.31 -6.55
CA GLU A 142 -15.12 -3.39 -6.49
C GLU A 142 -14.51 -4.72 -6.01
N LYS A 143 -13.28 -5.03 -6.47
CA LYS A 143 -12.58 -6.27 -6.09
C LYS A 143 -12.23 -6.36 -4.60
N PHE A 144 -12.17 -5.21 -3.90
CA PHE A 144 -11.83 -5.15 -2.49
C PHE A 144 -13.05 -5.12 -1.57
N LYS A 145 -14.22 -4.74 -2.07
CA LYS A 145 -15.47 -4.63 -1.27
C LYS A 145 -15.92 -5.94 -0.65
N SER A 146 -15.48 -7.08 -1.19
CA SER A 146 -15.76 -8.41 -0.62
C SER A 146 -14.95 -8.71 0.65
N ASP A 147 -13.86 -7.99 0.91
CA ASP A 147 -13.07 -8.17 2.13
C ASP A 147 -13.74 -7.40 3.27
N LYS A 148 -14.24 -8.16 4.27
CA LYS A 148 -14.97 -7.60 5.42
C LYS A 148 -14.15 -6.67 6.31
N ARG A 149 -12.82 -6.69 6.17
CA ARG A 149 -11.93 -5.79 6.91
C ARG A 149 -11.96 -4.38 6.35
N LEU A 150 -12.32 -4.20 5.06
CA LEU A 150 -12.38 -2.89 4.43
C LEU A 150 -13.70 -2.20 4.75
N VAL A 151 -13.61 -1.04 5.41
CA VAL A 151 -14.75 -0.15 5.67
C VAL A 151 -14.43 1.26 5.16
N PHE A 152 -15.46 2.08 4.97
CA PHE A 152 -15.31 3.42 4.42
C PHE A 152 -15.66 4.49 5.45
N ALA A 153 -14.90 5.58 5.46
CA ALA A 153 -15.20 6.80 6.20
C ALA A 153 -15.18 8.01 5.29
N GLN A 154 -15.85 9.09 5.68
CA GLN A 154 -15.82 10.36 4.94
C GLN A 154 -14.56 11.15 5.32
N PRO A 155 -13.90 11.85 4.36
CA PRO A 155 -12.87 12.81 4.72
C PRO A 155 -13.49 13.99 5.48
N GLY A 156 -12.71 14.59 6.36
CA GLY A 156 -13.05 15.82 7.04
C GLY A 156 -12.58 17.05 6.27
N LYS A 157 -12.83 18.23 6.83
CA LYS A 157 -12.42 19.51 6.26
C LYS A 157 -10.88 19.63 6.18
N GLU A 158 -10.22 19.11 7.20
CA GLU A 158 -8.77 19.08 7.32
C GLU A 158 -8.27 17.63 7.46
N ARG A 159 -6.93 17.41 7.36
CA ARG A 159 -6.34 16.08 7.52
C ARG A 159 -6.68 15.49 8.89
N GLN A 160 -6.58 16.29 9.96
CA GLN A 160 -6.94 15.88 11.32
C GLN A 160 -8.37 15.34 11.40
N ASN A 161 -9.36 16.09 10.85
CA ASN A 161 -10.76 15.64 10.88
C ASN A 161 -10.97 14.35 10.07
N SER A 162 -10.19 14.16 9.01
CA SER A 162 -10.20 12.90 8.25
C SER A 162 -9.69 11.73 9.09
N VAL A 163 -8.67 11.94 9.93
CA VAL A 163 -8.18 10.93 10.87
C VAL A 163 -9.22 10.65 11.95
N GLU A 164 -9.86 11.66 12.52
CA GLU A 164 -10.93 11.52 13.51
C GLU A 164 -12.10 10.68 12.96
N ASN A 165 -12.54 10.97 11.73
CA ASN A 165 -13.55 10.17 11.02
C ASN A 165 -13.09 8.73 10.79
N GLY A 166 -11.82 8.53 10.46
CA GLY A 166 -11.22 7.22 10.30
C GLY A 166 -11.20 6.43 11.61
N LEU A 167 -10.88 7.08 12.73
CA LEU A 167 -10.87 6.47 14.05
C LEU A 167 -12.25 6.01 14.54
N ALA A 168 -13.33 6.61 14.04
CA ALA A 168 -14.68 6.14 14.32
C ALA A 168 -15.00 4.79 13.65
N GLY A 169 -14.23 4.40 12.62
CA GLY A 169 -14.43 3.17 11.84
C GLY A 169 -13.51 2.01 12.23
N ILE A 170 -12.52 2.17 13.13
CA ILE A 170 -11.64 1.07 13.55
C ILE A 170 -12.40 0.03 14.38
N ALA A 171 -11.80 -1.15 14.59
CA ALA A 171 -12.38 -2.17 15.45
C ALA A 171 -12.50 -1.67 16.90
N ASP A 172 -13.57 -2.07 17.61
CA ASP A 172 -13.85 -1.59 18.97
C ASP A 172 -12.74 -2.01 19.96
N ASP A 173 -12.16 -3.17 19.76
CA ASP A 173 -11.07 -3.75 20.54
C ASP A 173 -9.68 -3.41 19.98
N CYS A 174 -9.58 -2.46 19.05
CA CYS A 174 -8.32 -2.03 18.45
C CYS A 174 -7.37 -1.45 19.50
N THR A 175 -6.18 -2.02 19.58
CA THR A 175 -5.14 -1.59 20.53
C THR A 175 -4.05 -0.76 19.86
N LEU A 176 -3.79 -0.95 18.57
CA LEU A 176 -2.87 -0.16 17.75
C LEU A 176 -3.53 0.28 16.45
N VAL A 177 -3.49 1.57 16.15
CA VAL A 177 -3.96 2.11 14.88
C VAL A 177 -2.81 2.72 14.09
N ALA A 178 -2.72 2.35 12.82
CA ALA A 178 -1.76 2.90 11.87
C ALA A 178 -2.46 3.93 10.98
N ILE A 179 -1.99 5.16 11.00
CA ILE A 179 -2.45 6.23 10.10
C ILE A 179 -1.50 6.27 8.92
N HIS A 180 -2.04 6.07 7.71
CA HIS A 180 -1.24 6.03 6.49
C HIS A 180 -1.81 6.91 5.38
N ASP A 181 -0.93 7.64 4.71
CA ASP A 181 -1.29 8.46 3.56
C ASP A 181 -1.35 7.58 2.29
N ALA A 182 -2.50 7.48 1.63
CA ALA A 182 -2.66 6.79 0.33
C ALA A 182 -1.80 7.38 -0.82
N ALA A 183 -1.03 8.39 -0.54
CA ALA A 183 -0.04 8.97 -1.44
C ALA A 183 1.39 8.40 -1.24
N ARG A 184 1.54 7.33 -0.46
CA ARG A 184 2.83 6.65 -0.22
C ARG A 184 2.77 5.17 -0.64
N PRO A 185 2.51 4.87 -1.92
CA PRO A 185 2.31 3.49 -2.41
C PRO A 185 3.58 2.63 -2.36
N LEU A 186 4.69 3.19 -1.92
CA LEU A 186 6.00 2.52 -1.90
C LEU A 186 6.40 2.03 -0.51
N VAL A 187 5.53 2.17 0.50
CA VAL A 187 5.77 1.58 1.83
C VAL A 187 5.95 0.06 1.70
N THR A 188 6.85 -0.51 2.48
CA THR A 188 7.10 -1.95 2.46
C THR A 188 6.46 -2.65 3.65
N LEU A 189 6.14 -3.94 3.48
CA LEU A 189 5.63 -4.79 4.55
C LEU A 189 6.60 -4.80 5.75
N ASP A 190 7.89 -4.96 5.50
CA ASP A 190 8.94 -4.98 6.54
C ASP A 190 8.96 -3.66 7.36
N ALA A 191 8.84 -2.50 6.70
CA ALA A 191 8.79 -1.23 7.39
C ALA A 191 7.52 -1.09 8.26
N ILE A 192 6.36 -1.56 7.76
CA ILE A 192 5.10 -1.59 8.50
C ILE A 192 5.24 -2.47 9.74
N GLU A 193 5.73 -3.71 9.58
CA GLU A 193 5.89 -4.68 10.67
C GLU A 193 6.82 -4.14 11.76
N ARG A 194 7.97 -3.55 11.40
CA ARG A 194 8.88 -2.92 12.37
C ARG A 194 8.23 -1.76 13.12
N CYS A 195 7.45 -0.93 12.42
CA CYS A 195 6.77 0.20 13.04
C CYS A 195 5.69 -0.26 14.03
N PHE A 196 4.95 -1.34 13.73
CA PHE A 196 4.01 -1.95 14.67
C PHE A 196 4.72 -2.53 15.89
N ALA A 197 5.85 -3.21 15.71
CA ALA A 197 6.64 -3.75 16.82
C ALA A 197 7.14 -2.64 17.76
N ASP A 198 7.65 -1.55 17.19
CA ASP A 198 8.08 -0.38 17.97
C ASP A 198 6.89 0.30 18.68
N ALA A 199 5.73 0.43 18.02
CA ALA A 199 4.53 1.01 18.63
C ALA A 199 3.98 0.13 19.76
N ALA A 200 4.03 -1.18 19.63
CA ALA A 200 3.64 -2.11 20.69
C ALA A 200 4.54 -1.97 21.94
N ALA A 201 5.83 -1.69 21.75
CA ALA A 201 6.80 -1.54 22.83
C ALA A 201 6.79 -0.12 23.47
N HIS A 202 6.36 0.92 22.73
CA HIS A 202 6.52 2.31 23.12
C HIS A 202 5.22 3.14 23.06
N ASP A 203 4.07 2.52 22.76
CA ASP A 203 2.73 3.10 22.61
C ASP A 203 2.55 4.03 21.39
N ALA A 204 3.62 4.62 20.87
CA ALA A 204 3.62 5.43 19.65
C ALA A 204 4.93 5.26 18.89
N ALA A 205 4.85 5.05 17.58
CA ALA A 205 5.99 4.97 16.68
C ALA A 205 5.66 5.58 15.32
N VAL A 206 6.69 6.05 14.62
CA VAL A 206 6.56 6.65 13.29
C VAL A 206 7.70 6.21 12.40
N LEU A 207 7.39 5.87 11.14
CA LEU A 207 8.43 5.68 10.13
C LEU A 207 9.13 7.01 9.84
N ALA A 208 10.44 7.00 9.87
CA ALA A 208 11.24 8.19 9.58
C ALA A 208 12.60 7.81 9.00
N VAL A 209 13.21 8.73 8.26
CA VAL A 209 14.58 8.58 7.76
C VAL A 209 15.44 9.77 8.18
N PRO A 210 16.75 9.61 8.46
CA PRO A 210 17.63 10.74 8.71
C PRO A 210 17.57 11.75 7.57
N CYS A 211 17.48 13.04 7.92
CA CYS A 211 17.41 14.12 6.92
C CYS A 211 18.73 14.21 6.13
N LYS A 212 18.66 14.11 4.79
CA LYS A 212 19.82 14.23 3.90
C LYS A 212 20.15 15.68 3.52
N PRO A 213 19.16 16.53 3.17
CA PRO A 213 19.42 17.92 2.80
C PRO A 213 20.00 18.75 3.95
N THR A 214 20.72 19.81 3.61
CA THR A 214 21.05 20.88 4.56
C THR A 214 19.81 21.75 4.76
N ILE A 215 19.30 21.84 5.99
CA ILE A 215 18.12 22.62 6.33
C ILE A 215 18.55 23.97 6.91
N LYS A 216 17.99 25.04 6.36
CA LYS A 216 18.12 26.40 6.85
C LYS A 216 16.82 26.85 7.44
N GLU A 217 16.88 27.50 8.58
CA GLU A 217 15.75 28.20 9.17
C GLU A 217 15.75 29.66 8.68
N SER A 218 14.58 30.20 8.42
CA SER A 218 14.37 31.58 8.00
C SER A 218 13.05 32.08 8.60
N ASN A 219 13.03 33.35 9.07
CA ASN A 219 11.82 33.97 9.60
C ASN A 219 10.95 34.61 8.51
N ASP A 220 11.58 35.03 7.41
CA ASP A 220 10.94 35.83 6.35
C ASP A 220 10.99 35.19 4.96
N GLY A 221 11.61 34.02 4.85
CA GLY A 221 11.84 33.31 3.58
C GLY A 221 12.89 34.00 2.68
N LYS A 222 13.56 35.06 3.14
CA LYS A 222 14.55 35.84 2.35
C LYS A 222 15.95 35.65 2.88
N PHE A 223 16.13 35.68 4.19
CA PHE A 223 17.44 35.56 4.81
C PHE A 223 17.53 34.33 5.70
N VAL A 224 18.72 33.72 5.71
CA VAL A 224 19.03 32.59 6.56
C VAL A 224 19.17 33.07 8.01
N LEU A 225 18.35 32.50 8.93
CA LEU A 225 18.53 32.73 10.37
C LEU A 225 19.66 31.84 10.90
N ARG A 226 19.60 30.54 10.65
CA ARG A 226 20.62 29.55 11.04
C ARG A 226 20.57 28.28 10.22
N THR A 227 21.63 27.49 10.29
CA THR A 227 21.66 26.12 9.80
C THR A 227 21.25 25.18 10.94
N LEU A 228 20.30 24.30 10.69
CA LEU A 228 19.92 23.29 11.66
C LEU A 228 20.93 22.13 11.66
N ASP A 229 21.17 21.55 12.84
CA ASP A 229 22.04 20.39 12.99
C ASP A 229 21.36 19.16 12.38
N ARG A 230 21.78 18.79 11.16
CA ARG A 230 21.20 17.69 10.39
C ARG A 230 21.25 16.34 11.12
N SER A 231 22.21 16.12 12.02
CA SER A 231 22.32 14.87 12.76
C SER A 231 21.14 14.60 13.69
N LYS A 232 20.36 15.64 13.99
CA LYS A 232 19.16 15.59 14.86
C LYS A 232 17.85 15.68 14.08
N LEU A 233 17.90 15.79 12.75
CA LEU A 233 16.72 15.97 11.92
C LEU A 233 16.32 14.67 11.23
N TRP A 234 15.02 14.38 11.26
CA TRP A 234 14.41 13.22 10.63
C TRP A 234 13.29 13.69 9.71
N ASP A 235 13.20 13.07 8.53
CA ASP A 235 12.09 13.23 7.59
C ASP A 235 11.02 12.20 7.94
N ILE A 236 9.87 12.70 8.40
CA ILE A 236 8.78 11.89 8.92
C ILE A 236 7.95 11.33 7.77
N GLN A 237 7.67 10.04 7.86
CA GLN A 237 6.88 9.29 6.88
C GLN A 237 5.58 8.77 7.51
N THR A 238 4.82 7.98 6.76
CA THR A 238 3.73 7.15 7.27
C THR A 238 3.96 5.69 6.86
N PRO A 239 3.41 4.69 7.61
CA PRO A 239 2.46 4.85 8.71
C PRO A 239 3.05 5.48 9.96
N GLN A 240 2.16 6.15 10.72
CA GLN A 240 2.34 6.59 12.09
C GLN A 240 1.42 5.72 12.94
N ILE A 241 1.97 5.00 13.90
CA ILE A 241 1.27 3.92 14.63
C ILE A 241 1.25 4.25 16.12
N LEU A 242 0.05 4.22 16.71
CA LEU A 242 -0.09 4.59 18.12
C LEU A 242 -1.35 3.97 18.74
N ARG A 243 -1.46 4.06 20.07
CA ARG A 243 -2.67 3.68 20.80
C ARG A 243 -3.83 4.58 20.37
N PRO A 244 -5.01 4.05 19.97
CA PRO A 244 -6.14 4.87 19.52
C PRO A 244 -6.57 5.93 20.55
N GLN A 245 -6.58 5.58 21.85
CA GLN A 245 -6.96 6.50 22.90
C GLN A 245 -5.97 7.67 23.02
N MET A 246 -4.67 7.41 22.88
CA MET A 246 -3.65 8.46 22.89
C MET A 246 -3.85 9.46 21.77
N LEU A 247 -4.25 9.00 20.57
CA LEU A 247 -4.55 9.89 19.45
C LEU A 247 -5.83 10.71 19.70
N ARG A 248 -6.87 10.10 20.26
CA ARG A 248 -8.12 10.82 20.65
C ARG A 248 -7.85 11.91 21.69
N ASP A 249 -7.12 11.56 22.76
CA ASP A 249 -6.77 12.51 23.83
C ASP A 249 -5.89 13.65 23.27
N GLY A 250 -4.97 13.33 22.39
CA GLY A 250 -4.11 14.30 21.71
C GLY A 250 -4.89 15.30 20.88
N PHE A 251 -5.89 14.86 20.10
CA PHE A 251 -6.76 15.76 19.35
C PHE A 251 -7.62 16.64 20.27
N VAL A 252 -8.17 16.08 21.34
CA VAL A 252 -8.92 16.89 22.35
C VAL A 252 -8.01 17.97 22.93
N ASN A 253 -6.79 17.64 23.34
CA ASN A 253 -5.83 18.60 23.88
C ASN A 253 -5.44 19.68 22.85
N ALA A 254 -5.14 19.27 21.60
CA ALA A 254 -4.78 20.19 20.53
C ALA A 254 -5.94 21.16 20.21
N ASN A 255 -7.16 20.66 20.10
CA ASN A 255 -8.36 21.45 19.81
C ASN A 255 -8.65 22.45 20.94
N GLN A 256 -8.58 22.03 22.21
CA GLN A 256 -8.80 22.90 23.38
C GLN A 256 -7.77 24.04 23.43
N LYS A 257 -6.52 23.74 23.11
CA LYS A 257 -5.42 24.71 23.16
C LYS A 257 -5.21 25.45 21.84
N LYS A 258 -6.01 25.13 20.80
CA LYS A 258 -5.88 25.70 19.44
C LYS A 258 -4.47 25.54 18.85
N LEU A 259 -3.85 24.38 19.09
CA LEU A 259 -2.51 24.07 18.61
C LEU A 259 -2.56 23.54 17.17
N ALA A 260 -1.57 23.94 16.37
CA ALA A 260 -1.43 23.42 15.03
C ALA A 260 -0.93 21.96 15.10
N VAL A 261 -1.62 21.07 14.41
CA VAL A 261 -1.26 19.65 14.27
C VAL A 261 -0.71 19.47 12.85
N THR A 262 0.55 19.06 12.74
CA THR A 262 1.22 18.86 11.44
C THR A 262 1.11 17.43 10.95
N ASP A 263 1.13 16.46 11.88
CA ASP A 263 0.99 15.03 11.65
C ASP A 263 0.37 14.32 12.87
N ASP A 264 0.20 12.99 12.80
CA ASP A 264 -0.57 12.27 13.82
C ASP A 264 0.21 12.07 15.12
N VAL A 265 1.54 12.00 15.07
CA VAL A 265 2.36 11.85 16.29
C VAL A 265 2.65 13.18 16.98
N SER A 266 2.51 14.31 16.29
CA SER A 266 2.71 15.63 16.90
C SER A 266 1.73 15.88 18.07
N VAL A 267 0.52 15.30 18.03
CA VAL A 267 -0.42 15.40 19.16
C VAL A 267 0.08 14.67 20.41
N VAL A 268 0.88 13.61 20.22
CA VAL A 268 1.51 12.85 21.30
C VAL A 268 2.64 13.68 21.94
N GLU A 269 3.45 14.32 21.10
CA GLU A 269 4.52 15.24 21.51
C GLU A 269 3.94 16.44 22.31
N LEU A 270 2.82 17.01 21.85
CA LEU A 270 2.11 18.09 22.55
C LEU A 270 1.57 17.68 23.92
N MET A 271 1.44 16.39 24.20
CA MET A 271 1.13 15.84 25.53
C MET A 271 2.38 15.52 26.34
N GLY A 272 3.58 15.80 25.84
CA GLY A 272 4.85 15.51 26.51
C GLY A 272 5.20 14.02 26.55
N LYS A 273 4.60 13.20 25.69
CA LYS A 273 4.87 11.76 25.59
C LYS A 273 5.89 11.46 24.50
N PRO A 274 6.73 10.45 24.68
CA PRO A 274 7.72 10.07 23.67
C PRO A 274 7.07 9.39 22.46
N VAL A 275 7.67 9.60 21.29
CA VAL A 275 7.35 8.89 20.04
C VAL A 275 8.61 8.17 19.56
N LYS A 276 8.52 6.87 19.30
CA LYS A 276 9.61 6.07 18.79
C LYS A 276 9.84 6.34 17.30
N LEU A 277 11.07 6.68 16.91
CA LEU A 277 11.47 6.73 15.50
C LEU A 277 11.82 5.32 15.01
N THR A 278 11.02 4.78 14.10
CA THR A 278 11.32 3.54 13.39
C THR A 278 12.00 3.90 12.07
N VAL A 279 13.15 3.30 11.80
CA VAL A 279 13.89 3.58 10.56
C VAL A 279 13.07 3.10 9.35
N GLY A 280 12.64 4.07 8.53
CA GLY A 280 11.93 3.86 7.28
C GLY A 280 12.86 3.67 6.08
N GLU A 281 12.31 3.88 4.88
CA GLU A 281 13.05 3.79 3.63
C GLU A 281 12.96 5.12 2.87
N TYR A 282 14.07 5.58 2.30
CA TYR A 282 14.06 6.78 1.43
C TYR A 282 13.19 6.59 0.19
N THR A 283 12.91 5.35 -0.19
CA THR A 283 11.99 5.01 -1.27
C THR A 283 10.52 5.15 -0.89
N ASN A 284 10.17 5.29 0.40
CA ASN A 284 8.79 5.53 0.86
C ASN A 284 8.43 7.02 0.72
N LEU A 285 8.59 7.56 -0.49
CA LEU A 285 8.28 8.95 -0.78
C LEU A 285 6.77 9.21 -0.83
N LYS A 286 6.36 10.43 -0.50
CA LYS A 286 4.99 10.90 -0.66
C LYS A 286 4.82 11.51 -2.04
N LEU A 287 3.94 10.93 -2.86
CA LEU A 287 3.61 11.47 -4.18
C LEU A 287 2.93 12.83 -4.04
N THR A 288 3.61 13.89 -4.45
CA THR A 288 3.14 15.28 -4.32
C THR A 288 3.22 16.06 -5.62
N THR A 289 4.14 15.70 -6.50
CA THR A 289 4.39 16.33 -7.79
C THR A 289 4.42 15.28 -8.92
N PRO A 290 4.29 15.67 -10.19
CA PRO A 290 4.42 14.76 -11.32
C PRO A 290 5.76 14.02 -11.37
N GLU A 291 6.85 14.67 -10.94
CA GLU A 291 8.19 14.07 -10.89
C GLU A 291 8.24 12.89 -9.92
N ASP A 292 7.50 12.97 -8.80
CA ASP A 292 7.41 11.87 -7.84
C ASP A 292 6.81 10.60 -8.46
N MET A 293 5.90 10.75 -9.42
CA MET A 293 5.31 9.62 -10.16
C MET A 293 6.37 8.87 -10.96
N ILE A 294 7.26 9.59 -11.66
CA ILE A 294 8.34 9.00 -12.46
C ILE A 294 9.31 8.24 -11.56
N ILE A 295 9.65 8.83 -10.41
CA ILE A 295 10.52 8.18 -9.42
C ILE A 295 9.84 6.91 -8.87
N ALA A 296 8.55 6.99 -8.53
CA ALA A 296 7.79 5.86 -8.02
C ALA A 296 7.72 4.71 -9.03
N GLU A 297 7.46 5.00 -10.31
CA GLU A 297 7.48 3.99 -11.38
C GLU A 297 8.83 3.29 -11.49
N THR A 298 9.92 4.05 -11.45
CA THR A 298 11.27 3.50 -11.50
C THR A 298 11.53 2.55 -10.34
N ILE A 299 11.18 2.96 -9.11
CA ILE A 299 11.36 2.16 -7.90
C ILE A 299 10.53 0.85 -7.98
N LEU A 300 9.27 0.93 -8.44
CA LEU A 300 8.41 -0.25 -8.57
C LEU A 300 8.90 -1.22 -9.66
N LYS A 301 9.37 -0.72 -10.79
CA LYS A 301 9.99 -1.54 -11.84
C LYS A 301 11.22 -2.28 -11.30
N ASP A 302 12.12 -1.58 -10.63
CA ASP A 302 13.30 -2.19 -10.01
C ASP A 302 12.96 -3.25 -8.96
N ARG A 303 11.93 -2.99 -8.12
CA ARG A 303 11.45 -3.97 -7.12
C ARG A 303 10.89 -5.22 -7.81
N GLY A 304 10.13 -5.06 -8.89
CA GLY A 304 9.60 -6.16 -9.71
C GLY A 304 10.70 -7.02 -10.31
N GLU A 305 11.70 -6.41 -10.92
CA GLU A 305 12.83 -7.12 -11.51
C GLU A 305 13.70 -7.88 -10.48
N ARG A 306 13.96 -7.27 -9.32
CA ARG A 306 14.70 -7.93 -8.23
C ARG A 306 13.94 -9.17 -7.73
N ARG A 307 12.62 -9.05 -7.57
CA ARG A 307 11.76 -10.16 -7.16
C ARG A 307 11.79 -11.29 -8.18
N GLN A 308 11.70 -10.97 -9.47
CA GLN A 308 11.76 -11.96 -10.55
C GLN A 308 13.12 -12.67 -10.59
N ARG A 309 14.22 -11.93 -10.45
CA ARG A 309 15.60 -12.50 -10.38
C ARG A 309 15.76 -13.43 -9.18
N SER A 310 15.23 -13.06 -8.01
CA SER A 310 15.27 -13.88 -6.81
C SER A 310 14.49 -15.19 -7.00
N LEU A 311 13.28 -15.14 -7.54
CA LEU A 311 12.47 -16.33 -7.84
C LEU A 311 13.15 -17.28 -8.82
N LEU A 312 13.75 -16.74 -9.89
CA LEU A 312 14.52 -17.53 -10.87
C LEU A 312 15.76 -18.18 -10.22
N GLY A 313 16.43 -17.46 -9.33
CA GLY A 313 17.57 -17.98 -8.56
C GLY A 313 17.17 -19.16 -7.66
N MET A 314 16.07 -19.01 -6.92
CA MET A 314 15.51 -20.08 -6.07
C MET A 314 15.12 -21.31 -6.90
N LEU A 315 14.48 -21.12 -8.07
CA LEU A 315 14.09 -22.21 -8.95
C LEU A 315 15.29 -22.97 -9.50
N LYS A 316 16.34 -22.24 -9.96
CA LYS A 316 17.59 -22.85 -10.42
C LYS A 316 18.27 -23.63 -9.30
N GLY A 317 18.25 -23.13 -8.06
CA GLY A 317 18.77 -23.84 -6.88
C GLY A 317 18.02 -25.14 -6.58
N LEU A 318 16.69 -25.14 -6.69
CA LEU A 318 15.85 -26.32 -6.51
C LEU A 318 16.05 -27.38 -7.60
N LEU A 319 16.32 -26.95 -8.85
CA LEU A 319 16.59 -27.86 -9.98
C LEU A 319 17.98 -28.48 -9.92
N ARG A 320 18.97 -27.82 -9.31
CA ARG A 320 20.36 -28.34 -9.16
C ARG A 320 20.52 -29.33 -8.00
N ARG A 321 19.57 -29.42 -7.09
CA ARG A 321 19.58 -30.35 -5.94
C ARG A 321 18.96 -31.72 -6.26
N LYS A 322 18.79 -32.04 -7.54
CA LYS A 322 18.42 -33.35 -8.06
C LYS A 322 19.61 -33.96 -8.80
#